data_28017344119b7d8308290677122abf97
#
_entry.id   28017344119b7d8308290677122abf97
#
_cell.length_a   1.000
_cell.length_b   1.000
_cell.length_c   1.000
_cell.angle_alpha   90.00
_cell.angle_beta   90.00
_cell.angle_gamma   90.00
#
_symmetry.space_group_name_H-M   'P 1'
#
loop_
_entity.id
_entity.type
_entity.pdbx_description
1 polymer ?
#
loop_
_entity_poly.entity_id
_entity_poly.type
_entity_poly.pdbx_seq_one_letter_code
_entity_poly.pdbx_strand_id
1 'polypeptide(L)'
;MHTQSHTTRLFRLLGVLFSLFGPIGSAAAQDKPIRIGEINSYSGVATVYTFPYKEGLTLATKEINDAGGVLGRPLEFIHRDDKLKPDEAVKAARELVLQERVDFLAGCISSAVGLAISAYAKDAKVLYFATHCQTSRLTWDEGHRYVAHTTNNVNQYARALAKKAATLPFTRWAHISPDYEYGQNLWQEFWAYLKYLKPDVQLVQENWPKLGETDHSPYITALLQSGAEAFFSGLWGAQDIAFVKQARPFGFMEKAHFVSASVGNPDELDPLGREAPIGAITFGFAWYDDGMLKRHPALDAWNRKYIAWATAHGMKDPLPKLGATWGYASAYIIAEAIRRAKATDPDKVIGVLSEGFEMEFPWGTVIMRGCDQQAIPPQWTGVVKMREEGKPILADVEEIHGKELVRSCDEVARLRAAVARNE
;
A
#
# COMPACT_ATOMS: atom_id res chain seq x y z
N MET A 1 -75.73 77.49 31.73
CA MET A 1 -75.42 76.65 32.88
C MET A 1 -74.72 75.47 32.29
N HIS A 2 -73.48 75.36 32.65
CA HIS A 2 -72.40 74.39 32.40
C HIS A 2 -72.55 73.37 31.28
N THR A 3 -71.85 73.66 30.18
CA THR A 3 -71.47 72.79 29.14
C THR A 3 -70.02 72.35 29.37
N GLN A 4 -69.75 71.07 29.50
CA GLN A 4 -68.41 70.54 29.47
C GLN A 4 -68.13 69.91 28.13
N SER A 5 -67.04 70.42 27.54
CA SER A 5 -66.49 69.94 26.24
C SER A 5 -65.52 68.77 26.50
N HIS A 6 -65.73 67.68 25.85
CA HIS A 6 -64.78 66.56 25.81
C HIS A 6 -63.98 66.56 24.46
N THR A 7 -62.70 66.88 24.61
CA THR A 7 -61.70 66.77 23.53
C THR A 7 -61.10 65.36 23.51
N THR A 8 -61.39 64.64 22.46
CA THR A 8 -60.82 63.29 22.22
C THR A 8 -59.43 63.41 21.60
N ARG A 9 -58.40 62.95 22.27
CA ARG A 9 -57.03 62.86 21.74
C ARG A 9 -56.89 61.55 20.99
N LEU A 10 -56.60 61.65 19.69
CA LEU A 10 -56.22 60.54 18.80
C LEU A 10 -54.73 60.16 19.08
N PHE A 11 -54.46 58.99 19.64
CA PHE A 11 -53.12 58.41 19.71
C PHE A 11 -52.83 57.67 18.39
N ARG A 12 -51.83 58.15 17.62
CA ARG A 12 -51.24 57.40 16.50
C ARG A 12 -50.24 56.40 17.06
N LEU A 13 -50.54 55.08 16.97
CA LEU A 13 -49.57 54.02 17.14
C LEU A 13 -48.75 53.87 15.83
N LEU A 14 -47.49 54.27 15.87
CA LEU A 14 -46.48 53.87 14.88
C LEU A 14 -46.02 52.46 15.18
N GLY A 15 -46.48 51.50 14.40
CA GLY A 15 -45.97 50.12 14.44
C GLY A 15 -44.59 50.05 13.76
N VAL A 16 -43.54 49.81 14.54
CA VAL A 16 -42.20 49.51 14.03
C VAL A 16 -42.20 48.01 13.66
N LEU A 17 -42.31 47.70 12.35
CA LEU A 17 -42.04 46.37 11.83
C LEU A 17 -40.50 46.14 11.88
N PHE A 18 -40.04 45.41 12.91
CA PHE A 18 -38.69 44.84 12.93
C PHE A 18 -38.66 43.65 11.98
N SER A 19 -38.13 43.86 10.76
CA SER A 19 -37.85 42.77 9.82
C SER A 19 -36.73 41.90 10.39
N LEU A 20 -37.08 40.73 10.93
CA LEU A 20 -36.16 39.63 11.24
C LEU A 20 -35.68 38.98 9.93
N PHE A 21 -34.76 39.66 9.24
CA PHE A 21 -33.89 38.96 8.29
C PHE A 21 -32.73 38.38 9.09
N GLY A 22 -32.93 37.17 9.63
CA GLY A 22 -31.83 36.32 10.01
C GLY A 22 -30.94 36.01 8.80
N PRO A 23 -29.61 35.90 8.92
CA PRO A 23 -28.78 35.47 7.83
C PRO A 23 -29.27 34.09 7.41
N ILE A 24 -29.82 33.99 6.20
CA ILE A 24 -29.98 32.70 5.52
C ILE A 24 -28.55 32.22 5.29
N GLY A 25 -28.06 31.38 6.22
CA GLY A 25 -26.84 30.64 6.01
C GLY A 25 -27.03 29.90 4.68
N SER A 26 -26.30 30.32 3.65
CA SER A 26 -26.13 29.50 2.46
C SER A 26 -25.66 28.15 2.94
N ALA A 27 -26.56 27.16 2.97
CA ALA A 27 -26.14 25.78 2.94
C ALA A 27 -25.33 25.70 1.64
N ALA A 28 -23.99 25.75 1.78
CA ALA A 28 -23.10 25.49 0.65
C ALA A 28 -23.58 24.16 0.07
N ALA A 29 -24.03 24.19 -1.17
CA ALA A 29 -24.34 22.98 -1.90
C ALA A 29 -23.09 22.12 -1.75
N GLN A 30 -23.24 20.99 -1.03
CA GLN A 30 -22.12 20.10 -0.78
C GLN A 30 -21.68 19.62 -2.16
N ASP A 31 -20.54 20.13 -2.62
CA ASP A 31 -20.03 19.80 -3.95
C ASP A 31 -19.95 18.27 -4.07
N LYS A 32 -20.32 17.75 -5.26
CA LYS A 32 -20.31 16.32 -5.52
C LYS A 32 -18.98 15.70 -5.08
N PRO A 33 -18.97 14.52 -4.46
CA PRO A 33 -17.74 13.90 -4.01
C PRO A 33 -16.75 13.70 -5.17
N ILE A 34 -15.46 13.69 -4.84
CA ILE A 34 -14.42 13.19 -5.75
C ILE A 34 -14.47 11.68 -5.66
N ARG A 35 -14.86 11.02 -6.75
CA ARG A 35 -15.13 9.57 -6.77
C ARG A 35 -13.91 8.82 -7.29
N ILE A 36 -13.46 7.85 -6.53
CA ILE A 36 -12.30 7.01 -6.85
C ILE A 36 -12.78 5.57 -6.92
N GLY A 37 -12.66 4.96 -8.10
CA GLY A 37 -12.96 3.55 -8.30
C GLY A 37 -11.82 2.69 -7.79
N GLU A 38 -12.02 1.99 -6.68
CA GLU A 38 -11.00 1.15 -6.06
C GLU A 38 -11.27 -0.32 -6.40
N ILE A 39 -10.26 -0.98 -7.00
CA ILE A 39 -10.31 -2.38 -7.44
C ILE A 39 -9.22 -3.13 -6.70
N ASN A 40 -9.61 -4.13 -5.91
CA ASN A 40 -8.66 -4.94 -5.16
C ASN A 40 -9.19 -6.35 -4.93
N SER A 41 -8.34 -7.27 -4.47
CA SER A 41 -8.74 -8.67 -4.24
C SER A 41 -9.23 -8.84 -2.81
N TYR A 42 -10.54 -8.77 -2.62
CA TYR A 42 -11.19 -8.94 -1.31
C TYR A 42 -11.60 -10.39 -1.03
N SER A 43 -11.01 -11.34 -1.76
CA SER A 43 -11.23 -12.78 -1.62
C SER A 43 -9.91 -13.56 -1.79
N GLY A 44 -9.87 -14.82 -1.31
CA GLY A 44 -8.71 -15.71 -1.43
C GLY A 44 -7.51 -15.32 -0.56
N VAL A 45 -6.29 -15.64 -1.03
CA VAL A 45 -5.03 -15.51 -0.27
C VAL A 45 -4.65 -14.06 0.06
N ALA A 46 -5.23 -13.10 -0.64
CA ALA A 46 -4.92 -11.69 -0.50
C ALA A 46 -5.55 -11.01 0.72
N THR A 47 -6.59 -11.62 1.29
CA THR A 47 -7.44 -10.99 2.33
C THR A 47 -6.69 -10.57 3.58
N VAL A 48 -5.59 -11.23 3.91
CA VAL A 48 -4.73 -10.88 5.05
C VAL A 48 -4.13 -9.47 4.93
N TYR A 49 -3.96 -8.97 3.70
CA TYR A 49 -3.45 -7.62 3.41
C TYR A 49 -4.55 -6.64 2.97
N THR A 50 -5.52 -7.10 2.17
CA THR A 50 -6.49 -6.20 1.54
C THR A 50 -7.56 -5.71 2.49
N PHE A 51 -7.94 -6.47 3.52
CA PHE A 51 -8.80 -5.95 4.56
C PHE A 51 -8.13 -4.87 5.41
N PRO A 52 -6.91 -5.08 5.97
CA PRO A 52 -6.17 -4.00 6.61
C PRO A 52 -5.93 -2.78 5.71
N TYR A 53 -5.65 -2.99 4.41
CA TYR A 53 -5.55 -1.90 3.45
C TYR A 53 -6.83 -1.06 3.40
N LYS A 54 -7.99 -1.70 3.28
CA LYS A 54 -9.29 -1.02 3.27
C LYS A 54 -9.55 -0.26 4.57
N GLU A 55 -9.13 -0.80 5.70
CA GLU A 55 -9.23 -0.14 7.01
C GLU A 55 -8.41 1.14 7.06
N GLY A 56 -7.14 1.07 6.66
CA GLY A 56 -6.27 2.25 6.58
C GLY A 56 -6.77 3.31 5.61
N LEU A 57 -7.25 2.88 4.44
CA LEU A 57 -7.88 3.75 3.45
C LEU A 57 -9.12 4.46 4.02
N THR A 58 -9.96 3.73 4.76
CA THR A 58 -11.17 4.25 5.39
C THR A 58 -10.84 5.29 6.46
N LEU A 59 -9.87 5.01 7.34
CA LEU A 59 -9.42 5.95 8.36
C LEU A 59 -8.90 7.25 7.74
N ALA A 60 -8.00 7.14 6.75
CA ALA A 60 -7.45 8.31 6.07
C ALA A 60 -8.52 9.12 5.33
N THR A 61 -9.44 8.44 4.64
CA THR A 61 -10.55 9.11 3.94
C THR A 61 -11.43 9.88 4.93
N LYS A 62 -11.74 9.28 6.08
CA LYS A 62 -12.49 9.96 7.13
C LYS A 62 -11.76 11.21 7.61
N GLU A 63 -10.46 11.12 7.91
CA GLU A 63 -9.66 12.25 8.38
C GLU A 63 -9.60 13.38 7.34
N ILE A 64 -9.41 13.04 6.07
CA ILE A 64 -9.40 14.01 4.95
C ILE A 64 -10.76 14.70 4.84
N ASN A 65 -11.85 13.95 4.92
CA ASN A 65 -13.21 14.48 4.80
C ASN A 65 -13.61 15.34 6.01
N ASP A 66 -13.25 14.92 7.22
CA ASP A 66 -13.48 15.70 8.45
C ASP A 66 -12.70 17.04 8.44
N ALA A 67 -11.54 17.06 7.75
CA ALA A 67 -10.75 18.28 7.55
C ALA A 67 -11.28 19.18 6.41
N GLY A 68 -12.45 18.89 5.84
CA GLY A 68 -13.07 19.67 4.75
C GLY A 68 -12.86 19.09 3.37
N GLY A 69 -12.33 17.88 3.26
CA GLY A 69 -12.16 17.17 1.99
C GLY A 69 -10.98 17.65 1.16
N VAL A 70 -11.08 17.46 -0.13
CA VAL A 70 -10.12 17.93 -1.14
C VAL A 70 -10.80 18.93 -2.04
N LEU A 71 -10.27 20.14 -2.14
CA LEU A 71 -10.90 21.26 -2.85
C LEU A 71 -12.35 21.55 -2.37
N GLY A 72 -12.64 21.36 -1.07
CA GLY A 72 -13.98 21.51 -0.50
C GLY A 72 -14.96 20.37 -0.79
N ARG A 73 -14.51 19.30 -1.45
CA ARG A 73 -15.30 18.13 -1.84
C ARG A 73 -14.85 16.89 -1.04
N PRO A 74 -15.78 16.06 -0.53
CA PRO A 74 -15.40 14.81 0.11
C PRO A 74 -14.81 13.82 -0.89
N LEU A 75 -13.87 12.97 -0.42
CA LEU A 75 -13.42 11.79 -1.16
C LEU A 75 -14.41 10.64 -0.94
N GLU A 76 -14.69 9.89 -1.99
CA GLU A 76 -15.51 8.68 -1.96
C GLU A 76 -14.78 7.56 -2.72
N PHE A 77 -14.52 6.43 -2.04
CA PHE A 77 -13.97 5.22 -2.67
C PHE A 77 -15.08 4.22 -2.95
N ILE A 78 -15.19 3.78 -4.21
CA ILE A 78 -16.15 2.78 -4.67
C ILE A 78 -15.40 1.48 -4.91
N HIS A 79 -15.62 0.49 -4.05
CA HIS A 79 -14.85 -0.75 -4.04
C HIS A 79 -15.41 -1.80 -5.00
N ARG A 80 -14.50 -2.56 -5.65
CA ARG A 80 -14.81 -3.77 -6.44
C ARG A 80 -13.80 -4.87 -6.11
N ASP A 81 -14.28 -6.11 -6.07
CA ASP A 81 -13.43 -7.31 -5.88
C ASP A 81 -13.03 -7.87 -7.24
N ASP A 82 -11.74 -7.91 -7.54
CA ASP A 82 -11.17 -8.49 -8.76
C ASP A 82 -10.91 -9.99 -8.67
N LYS A 83 -11.06 -10.60 -7.49
CA LYS A 83 -10.88 -12.04 -7.23
C LYS A 83 -9.51 -12.59 -7.66
N LEU A 84 -8.47 -11.75 -7.65
CA LEU A 84 -7.11 -12.04 -8.15
C LEU A 84 -7.07 -12.36 -9.67
N LYS A 85 -8.06 -11.86 -10.45
CA LYS A 85 -8.20 -12.14 -11.89
C LYS A 85 -8.10 -10.86 -12.72
N PRO A 86 -7.15 -10.78 -13.67
CA PRO A 86 -6.99 -9.61 -14.52
C PRO A 86 -8.23 -9.24 -15.35
N ASP A 87 -8.97 -10.24 -15.85
CA ASP A 87 -10.19 -10.05 -16.63
C ASP A 87 -11.34 -9.47 -15.80
N GLU A 88 -11.54 -9.94 -14.56
CA GLU A 88 -12.51 -9.37 -13.62
C GLU A 88 -12.14 -7.93 -13.25
N ALA A 89 -10.84 -7.66 -13.06
CA ALA A 89 -10.36 -6.31 -12.75
C ALA A 89 -10.61 -5.32 -13.90
N VAL A 90 -10.33 -5.70 -15.15
CA VAL A 90 -10.61 -4.86 -16.33
C VAL A 90 -12.12 -4.62 -16.50
N LYS A 91 -12.95 -5.64 -16.24
CA LYS A 91 -14.40 -5.50 -16.24
C LYS A 91 -14.87 -4.52 -15.17
N ALA A 92 -14.35 -4.62 -13.95
CA ALA A 92 -14.63 -3.68 -12.85
C ALA A 92 -14.17 -2.26 -13.18
N ALA A 93 -12.96 -2.10 -13.75
CA ALA A 93 -12.45 -0.79 -14.17
C ALA A 93 -13.36 -0.14 -15.20
N ARG A 94 -13.83 -0.89 -16.20
CA ARG A 94 -14.75 -0.41 -17.22
C ARG A 94 -16.10 0.02 -16.63
N GLU A 95 -16.65 -0.77 -15.70
CA GLU A 95 -17.89 -0.43 -14.98
C GLU A 95 -17.73 0.88 -14.19
N LEU A 96 -16.67 0.99 -13.41
CA LEU A 96 -16.37 2.17 -12.60
C LEU A 96 -16.23 3.44 -13.44
N VAL A 97 -15.54 3.36 -14.58
CA VAL A 97 -15.33 4.51 -15.47
C VAL A 97 -16.61 4.88 -16.22
N LEU A 98 -17.29 3.91 -16.83
CA LEU A 98 -18.39 4.20 -17.77
C LEU A 98 -19.75 4.35 -17.07
N GLN A 99 -20.01 3.59 -15.99
CA GLN A 99 -21.32 3.62 -15.31
C GLN A 99 -21.27 4.46 -14.06
N GLU A 100 -20.27 4.24 -13.18
CA GLU A 100 -20.12 5.00 -11.94
C GLU A 100 -19.50 6.40 -12.19
N ARG A 101 -18.85 6.62 -13.32
CA ARG A 101 -18.21 7.90 -13.71
C ARG A 101 -17.24 8.40 -12.65
N VAL A 102 -16.35 7.51 -12.19
CA VAL A 102 -15.30 7.87 -11.24
C VAL A 102 -14.32 8.87 -11.87
N ASP A 103 -13.76 9.75 -11.04
CA ASP A 103 -12.74 10.72 -11.47
C ASP A 103 -11.39 10.01 -11.71
N PHE A 104 -11.08 8.99 -10.90
CA PHE A 104 -9.82 8.24 -10.92
C PHE A 104 -10.06 6.76 -10.63
N LEU A 105 -9.10 5.91 -11.04
CA LEU A 105 -9.00 4.52 -10.60
C LEU A 105 -7.92 4.40 -9.53
N ALA A 106 -8.09 3.45 -8.60
CA ALA A 106 -7.10 3.09 -7.61
C ALA A 106 -7.13 1.59 -7.29
N GLY A 107 -6.13 1.09 -6.58
CA GLY A 107 -6.18 -0.27 -6.05
C GLY A 107 -5.09 -1.18 -6.56
N CYS A 108 -5.41 -2.45 -6.55
CA CYS A 108 -4.70 -3.70 -6.80
C CYS A 108 -3.74 -4.16 -5.67
N ILE A 109 -3.76 -5.49 -5.46
CA ILE A 109 -2.69 -6.20 -4.75
C ILE A 109 -1.92 -7.12 -5.72
N SER A 110 -2.61 -7.77 -6.66
CA SER A 110 -1.96 -8.64 -7.64
C SER A 110 -1.26 -7.83 -8.72
N SER A 111 0.04 -8.10 -8.94
CA SER A 111 0.84 -7.43 -9.95
C SER A 111 0.29 -7.64 -11.38
N ALA A 112 -0.20 -8.85 -11.69
CA ALA A 112 -0.82 -9.13 -12.98
C ALA A 112 -2.13 -8.35 -13.17
N VAL A 113 -2.92 -8.19 -12.11
CA VAL A 113 -4.13 -7.35 -12.10
C VAL A 113 -3.76 -5.89 -12.31
N GLY A 114 -2.73 -5.39 -11.61
CA GLY A 114 -2.28 -4.01 -11.74
C GLY A 114 -1.84 -3.65 -13.15
N LEU A 115 -1.10 -4.52 -13.84
CA LEU A 115 -0.71 -4.34 -15.23
C LEU A 115 -1.93 -4.29 -16.15
N ALA A 116 -2.92 -5.16 -15.94
CA ALA A 116 -4.15 -5.17 -16.75
C ALA A 116 -5.00 -3.91 -16.55
N ILE A 117 -5.15 -3.43 -15.30
CA ILE A 117 -5.82 -2.15 -15.03
C ILE A 117 -5.04 -0.99 -15.65
N SER A 118 -3.70 -1.00 -15.55
CA SER A 118 -2.83 0.03 -16.12
C SER A 118 -2.97 0.13 -17.64
N ALA A 119 -2.98 -1.00 -18.34
CA ALA A 119 -3.24 -1.03 -19.79
C ALA A 119 -4.61 -0.45 -20.14
N TYR A 120 -5.67 -0.84 -19.44
CA TYR A 120 -7.00 -0.24 -19.61
C TYR A 120 -7.00 1.27 -19.33
N ALA A 121 -6.34 1.72 -18.28
CA ALA A 121 -6.26 3.12 -17.89
C ALA A 121 -5.55 3.98 -18.96
N LYS A 122 -4.50 3.43 -19.60
CA LYS A 122 -3.82 4.05 -20.76
C LYS A 122 -4.78 4.27 -21.91
N ASP A 123 -5.53 3.24 -22.29
CA ASP A 123 -6.48 3.31 -23.41
C ASP A 123 -7.68 4.21 -23.14
N ALA A 124 -8.23 4.13 -21.93
CA ALA A 124 -9.36 4.94 -21.48
C ALA A 124 -8.97 6.39 -21.11
N LYS A 125 -7.68 6.71 -21.05
CA LYS A 125 -7.12 8.00 -20.61
C LYS A 125 -7.62 8.42 -19.22
N VAL A 126 -7.76 7.47 -18.32
CA VAL A 126 -8.11 7.69 -16.90
C VAL A 126 -6.86 7.48 -16.04
N LEU A 127 -6.61 8.37 -15.08
CA LEU A 127 -5.45 8.22 -14.18
C LEU A 127 -5.72 7.10 -13.18
N TYR A 128 -4.78 6.16 -13.10
CA TYR A 128 -4.80 5.02 -12.20
C TYR A 128 -3.70 5.15 -11.14
N PHE A 129 -4.09 5.11 -9.88
CA PHE A 129 -3.20 5.04 -8.74
C PHE A 129 -3.05 3.59 -8.30
N ALA A 130 -1.97 2.93 -8.71
CA ALA A 130 -1.62 1.62 -8.22
C ALA A 130 -1.19 1.73 -6.75
N THR A 131 -1.89 1.06 -5.84
CA THR A 131 -1.74 1.32 -4.40
C THR A 131 -1.05 0.19 -3.64
N HIS A 132 -1.01 -1.01 -4.18
CA HIS A 132 -0.60 -2.18 -3.42
C HIS A 132 0.04 -3.28 -4.29
N CYS A 133 -0.09 -3.24 -5.61
CA CYS A 133 0.58 -4.19 -6.50
C CYS A 133 2.04 -3.80 -6.70
N GLN A 134 2.93 -4.77 -6.52
CA GLN A 134 4.34 -4.48 -6.24
C GLN A 134 5.27 -4.56 -7.46
N THR A 135 4.81 -5.03 -8.64
CA THR A 135 5.71 -5.10 -9.81
C THR A 135 6.29 -3.74 -10.18
N SER A 136 7.60 -3.70 -10.41
CA SER A 136 8.29 -2.50 -10.89
C SER A 136 7.93 -2.13 -12.33
N ARG A 137 7.42 -3.08 -13.12
CA ARG A 137 7.02 -2.85 -14.50
C ARG A 137 5.93 -1.80 -14.67
N LEU A 138 5.02 -1.66 -13.69
CA LEU A 138 3.95 -0.66 -13.70
C LEU A 138 4.43 0.76 -13.97
N THR A 139 5.57 1.14 -13.40
CA THR A 139 6.12 2.49 -13.51
C THR A 139 7.42 2.54 -14.31
N TRP A 140 7.99 1.38 -14.67
CA TRP A 140 9.22 1.28 -15.46
C TRP A 140 8.95 0.78 -16.87
N ASP A 141 9.09 -0.53 -17.13
CA ASP A 141 9.03 -1.10 -18.47
C ASP A 141 7.71 -0.77 -19.19
N GLU A 142 6.58 -0.88 -18.52
CA GLU A 142 5.24 -0.59 -19.03
C GLU A 142 4.69 0.75 -18.51
N GLY A 143 5.55 1.56 -17.89
CA GLY A 143 5.16 2.84 -17.31
C GLY A 143 4.70 3.86 -18.36
N HIS A 144 3.59 4.50 -18.08
CA HIS A 144 3.01 5.55 -18.92
C HIS A 144 2.40 6.66 -18.07
N ARG A 145 2.01 7.78 -18.69
CA ARG A 145 1.53 8.97 -17.97
C ARG A 145 0.25 8.75 -17.13
N TYR A 146 -0.55 7.75 -17.43
CA TYR A 146 -1.82 7.47 -16.76
C TYR A 146 -1.68 6.46 -15.61
N VAL A 147 -0.48 6.15 -15.14
CA VAL A 147 -0.26 5.31 -13.97
C VAL A 147 0.68 5.99 -12.99
N ALA A 148 0.32 5.99 -11.72
CA ALA A 148 1.17 6.37 -10.60
C ALA A 148 1.14 5.28 -9.54
N HIS A 149 2.26 5.02 -8.87
CA HIS A 149 2.34 3.99 -7.84
C HIS A 149 2.58 4.65 -6.48
N THR A 150 1.64 4.47 -5.55
CA THR A 150 1.61 5.21 -4.27
C THR A 150 2.35 4.52 -3.12
N THR A 151 2.91 3.33 -3.38
CA THR A 151 3.69 2.56 -2.40
C THR A 151 5.04 2.13 -2.99
N ASN A 152 5.85 1.38 -2.24
CA ASN A 152 7.07 0.78 -2.75
C ASN A 152 6.77 -0.29 -3.81
N ASN A 153 7.74 -0.58 -4.67
CA ASN A 153 7.72 -1.71 -5.58
C ASN A 153 8.75 -2.79 -5.20
N VAL A 154 8.72 -3.93 -5.87
CA VAL A 154 9.62 -5.07 -5.58
C VAL A 154 11.10 -4.70 -5.65
N ASN A 155 11.51 -3.79 -6.52
CA ASN A 155 12.91 -3.38 -6.65
C ASN A 155 13.44 -2.78 -5.34
N GLN A 156 12.63 -1.98 -4.66
CA GLN A 156 13.05 -1.29 -3.43
C GLN A 156 13.33 -2.28 -2.31
N TYR A 157 12.36 -3.14 -1.96
CA TYR A 157 12.55 -4.07 -0.83
C TYR A 157 13.36 -5.31 -1.20
N ALA A 158 13.34 -5.78 -2.45
CA ALA A 158 14.23 -6.83 -2.90
C ALA A 158 15.70 -6.44 -2.76
N ARG A 159 16.05 -5.20 -3.15
CA ARG A 159 17.41 -4.67 -2.96
C ARG A 159 17.76 -4.46 -1.49
N ALA A 160 16.81 -3.99 -0.67
CA ALA A 160 17.03 -3.89 0.78
C ALA A 160 17.34 -5.26 1.39
N LEU A 161 16.54 -6.28 1.06
CA LEU A 161 16.78 -7.66 1.50
C LEU A 161 18.10 -8.23 0.97
N ALA A 162 18.43 -7.99 -0.29
CA ALA A 162 19.68 -8.47 -0.88
C ALA A 162 20.92 -7.82 -0.23
N LYS A 163 20.85 -6.54 0.16
CA LYS A 163 21.92 -5.89 0.96
C LYS A 163 22.15 -6.64 2.29
N LYS A 164 21.08 -6.99 2.98
CA LYS A 164 21.16 -7.74 4.24
C LYS A 164 21.62 -9.17 4.00
N ALA A 165 21.08 -9.86 2.99
CA ALA A 165 21.46 -11.22 2.62
C ALA A 165 22.94 -11.34 2.21
N ALA A 166 23.49 -10.32 1.55
CA ALA A 166 24.90 -10.30 1.13
C ALA A 166 25.89 -10.32 2.32
N THR A 167 25.46 -9.93 3.53
CA THR A 167 26.28 -9.98 4.74
C THR A 167 26.40 -11.40 5.32
N LEU A 168 25.55 -12.33 4.87
CA LEU A 168 25.56 -13.71 5.32
C LEU A 168 26.78 -14.47 4.72
N PRO A 169 27.35 -15.45 5.43
CA PRO A 169 28.50 -16.21 4.93
C PRO A 169 28.16 -17.21 3.84
N PHE A 170 26.89 -17.38 3.51
CA PHE A 170 26.36 -18.43 2.64
C PHE A 170 26.52 -18.11 1.17
N THR A 171 26.87 -19.11 0.38
CA THR A 171 27.03 -19.01 -1.08
C THR A 171 26.01 -19.84 -1.86
N ARG A 172 25.46 -20.93 -1.25
CA ARG A 172 24.52 -21.84 -1.90
C ARG A 172 23.09 -21.45 -1.56
N TRP A 173 22.38 -20.92 -2.54
CA TRP A 173 21.02 -20.38 -2.37
C TRP A 173 19.98 -21.22 -3.09
N ALA A 174 18.84 -21.36 -2.47
CA ALA A 174 17.62 -21.86 -3.11
C ALA A 174 16.53 -20.77 -3.06
N HIS A 175 15.47 -20.97 -3.81
CA HIS A 175 14.36 -20.03 -3.79
C HIS A 175 13.00 -20.71 -3.96
N ILE A 176 11.96 -20.05 -3.43
CA ILE A 176 10.55 -20.36 -3.66
C ILE A 176 9.78 -19.05 -3.83
N SER A 177 9.07 -18.89 -4.95
CA SER A 177 8.20 -17.72 -5.21
C SER A 177 6.98 -18.15 -6.00
N PRO A 178 5.84 -17.49 -5.88
CA PRO A 178 4.66 -17.87 -6.63
C PRO A 178 4.85 -17.61 -8.12
N ASP A 179 4.42 -18.57 -8.96
CA ASP A 179 4.60 -18.52 -10.41
C ASP A 179 3.62 -17.56 -11.07
N TYR A 180 3.91 -16.26 -10.94
CA TYR A 180 3.25 -15.17 -11.66
C TYR A 180 4.10 -13.91 -11.61
N GLU A 181 3.64 -12.82 -12.23
CA GLU A 181 4.36 -11.55 -12.40
C GLU A 181 5.12 -11.06 -11.15
N TYR A 182 4.45 -11.05 -9.98
CA TYR A 182 5.08 -10.60 -8.75
C TYR A 182 6.27 -11.47 -8.34
N GLY A 183 6.06 -12.79 -8.28
CA GLY A 183 7.10 -13.72 -7.83
C GLY A 183 8.32 -13.70 -8.76
N GLN A 184 8.07 -13.66 -10.07
CA GLN A 184 9.12 -13.60 -11.08
C GLN A 184 9.90 -12.29 -11.01
N ASN A 185 9.22 -11.14 -10.96
CA ASN A 185 9.86 -9.83 -10.86
C ASN A 185 10.64 -9.66 -9.54
N LEU A 186 10.05 -10.09 -8.40
CA LEU A 186 10.70 -10.04 -7.11
C LEU A 186 12.00 -10.87 -7.07
N TRP A 187 11.94 -12.12 -7.53
CA TRP A 187 13.11 -12.99 -7.55
C TRP A 187 14.21 -12.44 -8.44
N GLN A 188 13.87 -11.96 -9.64
CA GLN A 188 14.83 -11.35 -10.56
C GLN A 188 15.56 -10.17 -9.92
N GLU A 189 14.84 -9.26 -9.28
CA GLU A 189 15.43 -8.08 -8.64
C GLU A 189 16.31 -8.46 -7.43
N PHE A 190 15.83 -9.38 -6.58
CA PHE A 190 16.60 -9.87 -5.43
C PHE A 190 17.88 -10.57 -5.88
N TRP A 191 17.77 -11.55 -6.78
CA TRP A 191 18.89 -12.37 -7.22
C TRP A 191 19.94 -11.57 -7.97
N ALA A 192 19.52 -10.71 -8.88
CA ALA A 192 20.43 -9.87 -9.63
C ALA A 192 21.23 -8.95 -8.71
N TYR A 193 20.58 -8.37 -7.71
CA TYR A 193 21.26 -7.46 -6.79
C TYR A 193 22.11 -8.20 -5.76
N LEU A 194 21.70 -9.37 -5.29
CA LEU A 194 22.52 -10.24 -4.45
C LEU A 194 23.79 -10.67 -5.18
N LYS A 195 23.70 -11.10 -6.45
CA LYS A 195 24.87 -11.43 -7.27
C LYS A 195 25.79 -10.24 -7.53
N TYR A 196 25.25 -9.04 -7.68
CA TYR A 196 26.05 -7.82 -7.81
C TYR A 196 26.88 -7.55 -6.54
N LEU A 197 26.29 -7.73 -5.35
CA LEU A 197 26.95 -7.50 -4.07
C LEU A 197 27.87 -8.65 -3.65
N LYS A 198 27.52 -9.88 -4.00
CA LYS A 198 28.21 -11.13 -3.63
C LYS A 198 28.29 -12.05 -4.86
N PRO A 199 29.30 -11.87 -5.75
CA PRO A 199 29.37 -12.57 -7.04
C PRO A 199 29.53 -14.09 -6.96
N ASP A 200 29.99 -14.62 -5.82
CA ASP A 200 30.25 -16.04 -5.59
C ASP A 200 28.98 -16.85 -5.23
N VAL A 201 27.81 -16.20 -5.10
CA VAL A 201 26.57 -16.91 -4.82
C VAL A 201 26.12 -17.79 -5.99
N GLN A 202 25.62 -18.98 -5.67
CA GLN A 202 25.16 -20.00 -6.59
C GLN A 202 23.71 -20.37 -6.30
N LEU A 203 22.88 -20.41 -7.31
CA LEU A 203 21.53 -20.92 -7.22
C LEU A 203 21.55 -22.44 -7.40
N VAL A 204 21.08 -23.18 -6.38
CA VAL A 204 21.08 -24.63 -6.37
C VAL A 204 19.70 -25.26 -6.56
N GLN A 205 18.62 -24.47 -6.30
CA GLN A 205 17.24 -24.94 -6.46
C GLN A 205 16.29 -23.77 -6.69
N GLU A 206 15.38 -23.92 -7.63
CA GLU A 206 14.27 -23.00 -7.88
C GLU A 206 12.94 -23.74 -7.73
N ASN A 207 11.98 -23.06 -7.10
CA ASN A 207 10.63 -23.59 -6.89
C ASN A 207 9.59 -22.51 -7.21
N TRP A 208 8.63 -22.89 -8.07
CA TRP A 208 7.61 -21.99 -8.57
C TRP A 208 6.20 -22.58 -8.34
N PRO A 209 5.66 -22.57 -7.10
CA PRO A 209 4.27 -22.97 -6.86
C PRO A 209 3.31 -21.99 -7.52
N LYS A 210 2.15 -22.48 -7.91
CA LYS A 210 1.06 -21.61 -8.40
C LYS A 210 0.60 -20.66 -7.30
N LEU A 211 0.14 -19.49 -7.68
CA LEU A 211 -0.50 -18.57 -6.72
C LEU A 211 -1.73 -19.25 -6.09
N GLY A 212 -1.76 -19.30 -4.75
CA GLY A 212 -2.80 -19.98 -3.99
C GLY A 212 -2.59 -21.48 -3.82
N GLU A 213 -1.39 -22.02 -4.15
CA GLU A 213 -1.01 -23.39 -3.83
C GLU A 213 -1.15 -23.64 -2.31
N THR A 214 -1.74 -24.76 -1.97
CA THR A 214 -2.01 -25.14 -0.57
C THR A 214 -1.14 -26.29 -0.06
N ASP A 215 -0.59 -27.14 -0.97
CA ASP A 215 0.34 -28.21 -0.61
C ASP A 215 1.77 -27.84 -1.02
N HIS A 216 2.58 -27.49 -0.04
CA HIS A 216 3.98 -27.14 -0.24
C HIS A 216 4.96 -28.31 -0.01
N SER A 217 4.46 -29.52 0.33
CA SER A 217 5.29 -30.68 0.66
C SER A 217 6.30 -31.04 -0.43
N PRO A 218 5.97 -31.03 -1.74
CA PRO A 218 6.94 -31.32 -2.79
C PRO A 218 8.08 -30.30 -2.84
N TYR A 219 7.75 -29.01 -2.67
CA TYR A 219 8.72 -27.91 -2.69
C TYR A 219 9.63 -27.93 -1.46
N ILE A 220 9.08 -28.21 -0.28
CA ILE A 220 9.85 -28.37 0.98
C ILE A 220 10.84 -29.52 0.82
N THR A 221 10.41 -30.64 0.25
CA THR A 221 11.28 -31.80 0.00
C THR A 221 12.43 -31.45 -0.95
N ALA A 222 12.13 -30.76 -2.07
CA ALA A 222 13.15 -30.32 -3.01
C ALA A 222 14.14 -29.34 -2.40
N LEU A 223 13.67 -28.39 -1.60
CA LEU A 223 14.52 -27.45 -0.87
C LEU A 223 15.45 -28.15 0.13
N LEU A 224 14.94 -29.11 0.91
CA LEU A 224 15.74 -29.89 1.86
C LEU A 224 16.82 -30.74 1.20
N GLN A 225 16.58 -31.24 -0.03
CA GLN A 225 17.52 -32.06 -0.80
C GLN A 225 18.54 -31.23 -1.58
N SER A 226 18.31 -29.94 -1.76
CA SER A 226 19.14 -29.06 -2.60
C SER A 226 20.54 -28.81 -2.07
N GLY A 227 20.76 -29.01 -0.77
CA GLY A 227 22.00 -28.62 -0.09
C GLY A 227 22.19 -27.10 -0.03
N ALA A 228 21.12 -26.31 -0.12
CA ALA A 228 21.16 -24.88 0.08
C ALA A 228 21.51 -24.53 1.53
N GLU A 229 22.34 -23.51 1.72
CA GLU A 229 22.72 -22.95 3.02
C GLU A 229 21.75 -21.84 3.44
N ALA A 230 21.20 -21.14 2.43
CA ALA A 230 20.17 -20.11 2.60
C ALA A 230 19.11 -20.25 1.51
N PHE A 231 17.91 -19.80 1.83
CA PHE A 231 16.84 -19.74 0.82
C PHE A 231 16.04 -18.46 0.92
N PHE A 232 15.57 -18.01 -0.24
CA PHE A 232 14.71 -16.84 -0.37
C PHE A 232 13.27 -17.29 -0.62
N SER A 233 12.32 -16.70 0.12
CA SER A 233 10.87 -16.84 -0.12
C SER A 233 10.29 -15.53 -0.63
N GLY A 234 9.68 -15.61 -1.81
CA GLY A 234 8.78 -14.57 -2.35
C GLY A 234 7.31 -14.94 -2.16
N LEU A 235 7.00 -16.01 -1.41
CA LEU A 235 5.63 -16.32 -1.03
C LEU A 235 5.07 -15.18 -0.16
N TRP A 236 3.74 -15.05 -0.10
CA TRP A 236 3.07 -14.00 0.65
C TRP A 236 1.67 -14.39 1.09
N GLY A 237 1.18 -13.71 2.13
CA GLY A 237 -0.17 -13.87 2.64
C GLY A 237 -0.44 -15.29 3.16
N ALA A 238 -1.64 -15.79 2.91
CA ALA A 238 -2.04 -17.12 3.38
C ALA A 238 -1.15 -18.24 2.80
N GLN A 239 -0.55 -18.03 1.63
CA GLN A 239 0.35 -19.01 1.00
C GLN A 239 1.67 -19.11 1.75
N ASP A 240 2.28 -17.98 2.17
CA ASP A 240 3.51 -18.01 2.98
C ASP A 240 3.26 -18.60 4.37
N ILE A 241 2.15 -18.22 5.01
CA ILE A 241 1.73 -18.82 6.29
C ILE A 241 1.61 -20.34 6.19
N ALA A 242 0.98 -20.85 5.11
CA ALA A 242 0.84 -22.28 4.88
C ALA A 242 2.21 -22.98 4.67
N PHE A 243 3.09 -22.37 3.88
CA PHE A 243 4.45 -22.87 3.65
C PHE A 243 5.24 -22.96 4.96
N VAL A 244 5.28 -21.90 5.76
CA VAL A 244 6.02 -21.88 7.02
C VAL A 244 5.51 -22.97 7.97
N LYS A 245 4.18 -23.10 8.12
CA LYS A 245 3.57 -24.14 8.97
C LYS A 245 3.91 -25.56 8.50
N GLN A 246 3.86 -25.80 7.19
CA GLN A 246 4.18 -27.12 6.62
C GLN A 246 5.69 -27.43 6.67
N ALA A 247 6.55 -26.42 6.56
CA ALA A 247 8.00 -26.59 6.62
C ALA A 247 8.53 -26.87 8.03
N ARG A 248 7.83 -26.39 9.06
CA ARG A 248 8.26 -26.48 10.45
C ARG A 248 8.51 -27.91 10.94
N PRO A 249 7.62 -28.91 10.75
CA PRO A 249 7.84 -30.27 11.21
C PRO A 249 9.07 -30.96 10.61
N PHE A 250 9.58 -30.45 9.49
CA PHE A 250 10.77 -31.00 8.82
C PHE A 250 12.08 -30.39 9.32
N GLY A 251 12.03 -29.48 10.30
CA GLY A 251 13.21 -28.76 10.77
C GLY A 251 13.88 -27.93 9.68
N PHE A 252 13.08 -27.40 8.76
CA PHE A 252 13.60 -26.70 7.58
C PHE A 252 14.29 -25.39 7.95
N MET A 253 13.71 -24.64 8.90
CA MET A 253 14.20 -23.34 9.34
C MET A 253 15.51 -23.43 10.14
N GLU A 254 15.85 -24.61 10.64
CA GLU A 254 17.09 -24.91 11.36
C GLU A 254 18.22 -25.36 10.42
N LYS A 255 17.86 -25.80 9.20
CA LYS A 255 18.81 -26.35 8.21
C LYS A 255 19.32 -25.32 7.21
N ALA A 256 18.51 -24.34 6.88
CA ALA A 256 18.87 -23.28 5.92
C ALA A 256 18.42 -21.93 6.45
N HIS A 257 19.26 -20.90 6.25
CA HIS A 257 18.92 -19.55 6.68
C HIS A 257 17.81 -18.96 5.83
N PHE A 258 16.75 -18.50 6.49
CA PHE A 258 15.55 -18.00 5.81
C PHE A 258 15.60 -16.50 5.57
N VAL A 259 15.38 -16.10 4.31
CA VAL A 259 15.18 -14.72 3.89
C VAL A 259 13.80 -14.63 3.22
N SER A 260 12.90 -13.81 3.73
CA SER A 260 11.54 -13.70 3.25
C SER A 260 11.19 -12.27 2.85
N ALA A 261 10.42 -12.14 1.81
CA ALA A 261 9.92 -10.85 1.35
C ALA A 261 8.69 -10.34 2.13
N SER A 262 8.08 -11.15 3.01
CA SER A 262 6.81 -10.78 3.65
C SER A 262 6.65 -11.20 5.11
N VAL A 263 7.25 -12.32 5.54
CA VAL A 263 6.98 -12.97 6.84
C VAL A 263 7.18 -12.08 8.08
N GLY A 264 7.88 -10.96 7.95
CA GLY A 264 8.14 -10.02 9.05
C GLY A 264 6.97 -9.11 9.42
N ASN A 265 5.91 -9.14 8.66
CA ASN A 265 4.77 -8.27 8.89
C ASN A 265 3.77 -8.90 9.87
N PRO A 266 3.09 -8.10 10.72
CA PRO A 266 2.07 -8.62 11.63
C PRO A 266 0.96 -9.39 10.92
N ASP A 267 0.66 -9.04 9.66
CA ASP A 267 -0.30 -9.74 8.79
C ASP A 267 -0.03 -11.25 8.70
N GLU A 268 1.25 -11.66 8.77
CA GLU A 268 1.69 -13.05 8.71
C GLU A 268 2.22 -13.57 10.05
N LEU A 269 2.94 -12.75 10.82
CA LEU A 269 3.48 -13.15 12.12
C LEU A 269 2.39 -13.51 13.14
N ASP A 270 1.29 -12.75 13.18
CA ASP A 270 0.21 -12.99 14.14
C ASP A 270 -0.47 -14.37 13.93
N PRO A 271 -0.83 -14.79 12.68
CA PRO A 271 -1.36 -16.13 12.43
C PRO A 271 -0.33 -17.27 12.62
N LEU A 272 0.96 -16.97 12.47
CA LEU A 272 2.03 -17.93 12.71
C LEU A 272 2.28 -18.15 14.20
N GLY A 273 2.19 -17.09 15.01
CA GLY A 273 2.43 -17.17 16.45
C GLY A 273 3.74 -17.88 16.77
N ARG A 274 3.70 -18.95 17.57
CA ARG A 274 4.90 -19.72 17.95
C ARG A 274 5.55 -20.50 16.80
N GLU A 275 4.87 -20.62 15.67
CA GLU A 275 5.41 -21.28 14.47
C GLU A 275 6.23 -20.33 13.60
N ALA A 276 6.29 -19.05 13.94
CA ALA A 276 7.06 -18.05 13.19
C ALA A 276 8.53 -18.47 13.02
N PRO A 277 9.15 -18.17 11.86
CA PRO A 277 10.52 -18.58 11.53
C PRO A 277 11.52 -17.66 12.24
N ILE A 278 11.84 -17.97 13.50
CA ILE A 278 12.76 -17.19 14.31
C ILE A 278 14.15 -17.18 13.67
N GLY A 279 14.75 -16.00 13.57
CA GLY A 279 16.04 -15.79 12.89
C GLY A 279 15.92 -15.44 11.41
N ALA A 280 14.71 -15.52 10.81
CA ALA A 280 14.51 -15.13 9.42
C ALA A 280 14.82 -13.65 9.21
N ILE A 281 15.59 -13.33 8.17
CA ILE A 281 15.75 -11.96 7.66
C ILE A 281 14.56 -11.63 6.81
N THR A 282 13.95 -10.48 7.03
CA THR A 282 12.74 -10.09 6.29
C THR A 282 12.59 -8.59 6.16
N PHE A 283 11.75 -8.19 5.22
CA PHE A 283 11.22 -6.84 5.08
C PHE A 283 9.94 -6.70 5.89
N GLY A 284 9.69 -5.53 6.44
CA GLY A 284 8.43 -5.23 7.11
C GLY A 284 8.50 -4.03 8.04
N PHE A 285 7.38 -3.71 8.66
CA PHE A 285 7.26 -2.62 9.62
C PHE A 285 7.30 -3.15 11.06
N ALA A 286 8.14 -2.55 11.87
CA ALA A 286 8.32 -2.94 13.27
C ALA A 286 7.40 -2.13 14.20
N TRP A 287 6.09 -2.26 14.02
CA TRP A 287 5.07 -1.51 14.78
C TRP A 287 5.20 -1.64 16.30
N TYR A 288 5.85 -2.69 16.77
CA TYR A 288 5.94 -3.05 18.18
C TYR A 288 7.38 -3.11 18.70
N ASP A 289 8.35 -2.72 17.87
CA ASP A 289 9.74 -2.64 18.33
C ASP A 289 9.93 -1.33 19.13
N ASP A 290 10.20 -1.44 20.41
CA ASP A 290 10.35 -0.29 21.31
C ASP A 290 11.49 0.65 20.89
N GLY A 291 12.55 0.12 20.30
CA GLY A 291 13.64 0.92 19.76
C GLY A 291 13.19 1.75 18.57
N MET A 292 12.38 1.15 17.68
CA MET A 292 11.79 1.80 16.53
C MET A 292 10.82 2.91 16.96
N LEU A 293 9.89 2.61 17.87
CA LEU A 293 8.90 3.59 18.35
C LEU A 293 9.55 4.78 19.06
N LYS A 294 10.66 4.54 19.78
CA LYS A 294 11.44 5.64 20.39
C LYS A 294 12.12 6.53 19.35
N ARG A 295 12.60 5.96 18.25
CA ARG A 295 13.19 6.73 17.15
C ARG A 295 12.15 7.46 16.31
N HIS A 296 10.94 6.92 16.23
CA HIS A 296 9.83 7.46 15.42
C HIS A 296 8.57 7.74 16.28
N PRO A 297 8.56 8.81 17.09
CA PRO A 297 7.42 9.12 17.98
C PRO A 297 6.11 9.38 17.22
N ALA A 298 6.19 9.85 15.97
CA ALA A 298 5.02 10.03 15.12
C ALA A 298 4.35 8.68 14.77
N LEU A 299 5.15 7.61 14.62
CA LEU A 299 4.66 6.26 14.38
C LEU A 299 3.90 5.72 15.61
N ASP A 300 4.44 5.93 16.81
CA ASP A 300 3.76 5.55 18.05
C ASP A 300 2.43 6.31 18.24
N ALA A 301 2.40 7.61 17.94
CA ALA A 301 1.17 8.40 17.97
C ALA A 301 0.14 7.90 16.94
N TRP A 302 0.58 7.53 15.73
CA TRP A 302 -0.30 6.97 14.71
C TRP A 302 -0.83 5.58 15.12
N ASN A 303 0.01 4.71 15.70
CA ASN A 303 -0.41 3.42 16.21
C ASN A 303 -1.54 3.56 17.23
N ARG A 304 -1.36 4.44 18.23
CA ARG A 304 -2.40 4.70 19.24
C ARG A 304 -3.70 5.22 18.62
N LYS A 305 -3.61 6.11 17.63
CA LYS A 305 -4.77 6.64 16.90
C LYS A 305 -5.49 5.53 16.14
N TYR A 306 -4.74 4.71 15.41
CA TYR A 306 -5.31 3.59 14.66
C TYR A 306 -6.01 2.59 15.60
N ILE A 307 -5.34 2.19 16.69
CA ILE A 307 -5.90 1.26 17.68
C ILE A 307 -7.20 1.81 18.29
N ALA A 308 -7.24 3.08 18.66
CA ALA A 308 -8.44 3.72 19.21
C ALA A 308 -9.59 3.69 18.17
N TRP A 309 -9.30 4.01 16.91
CA TRP A 309 -10.27 3.97 15.83
C TRP A 309 -10.75 2.54 15.57
N ALA A 310 -9.86 1.57 15.44
CA ALA A 310 -10.18 0.16 15.19
C ALA A 310 -11.03 -0.44 16.32
N THR A 311 -10.68 -0.13 17.58
CA THR A 311 -11.44 -0.55 18.77
C THR A 311 -12.86 0.04 18.75
N ALA A 312 -13.00 1.32 18.43
CA ALA A 312 -14.30 1.99 18.35
C ALA A 312 -15.21 1.39 17.24
N HIS A 313 -14.60 0.77 16.22
CA HIS A 313 -15.31 0.08 15.15
C HIS A 313 -15.49 -1.44 15.39
N GLY A 314 -15.16 -1.91 16.60
CA GLY A 314 -15.39 -3.30 17.02
C GLY A 314 -14.49 -4.33 16.34
N MET A 315 -13.31 -3.92 15.85
CA MET A 315 -12.36 -4.83 15.26
C MET A 315 -11.79 -5.77 16.32
N LYS A 316 -11.73 -7.06 16.00
CA LYS A 316 -11.22 -8.08 16.92
C LYS A 316 -9.73 -7.94 17.20
N ASP A 317 -8.98 -7.57 16.19
CA ASP A 317 -7.56 -7.27 16.27
C ASP A 317 -7.36 -5.80 15.86
N PRO A 318 -7.25 -4.87 16.84
CA PRO A 318 -7.17 -3.44 16.54
C PRO A 318 -5.76 -2.98 16.19
N LEU A 319 -4.79 -3.90 16.12
CA LEU A 319 -3.41 -3.53 15.85
C LEU A 319 -3.21 -3.20 14.37
N PRO A 320 -2.46 -2.12 14.04
CA PRO A 320 -2.21 -1.79 12.65
C PRO A 320 -1.35 -2.87 11.99
N LYS A 321 -1.67 -3.17 10.74
CA LYS A 321 -0.96 -4.12 9.88
C LYS A 321 -0.35 -3.39 8.69
N LEU A 322 0.53 -4.05 7.94
CA LEU A 322 1.20 -3.44 6.79
C LEU A 322 0.21 -2.89 5.77
N GLY A 323 -0.82 -3.65 5.44
CA GLY A 323 -1.88 -3.20 4.54
C GLY A 323 -2.50 -1.86 4.95
N ALA A 324 -2.71 -1.64 6.25
CA ALA A 324 -3.30 -0.40 6.76
C ALA A 324 -2.45 0.83 6.42
N THR A 325 -1.12 0.72 6.46
CA THR A 325 -0.25 1.85 6.09
C THR A 325 -0.29 2.18 4.62
N TRP A 326 -0.38 1.16 3.77
CA TRP A 326 -0.49 1.35 2.33
C TRP A 326 -1.81 2.04 1.96
N GLY A 327 -2.92 1.60 2.55
CA GLY A 327 -4.23 2.25 2.35
C GLY A 327 -4.23 3.70 2.83
N TYR A 328 -3.70 3.91 4.04
CA TYR A 328 -3.60 5.24 4.64
C TYR A 328 -2.74 6.19 3.79
N ALA A 329 -1.53 5.79 3.42
CA ALA A 329 -0.64 6.59 2.58
C ALA A 329 -1.26 6.88 1.22
N SER A 330 -1.88 5.88 0.58
CA SER A 330 -2.47 6.04 -0.75
C SER A 330 -3.56 7.10 -0.76
N ALA A 331 -4.47 7.10 0.23
CA ALA A 331 -5.51 8.13 0.31
C ALA A 331 -4.91 9.54 0.41
N TYR A 332 -3.89 9.72 1.25
CA TYR A 332 -3.24 11.02 1.42
C TYR A 332 -2.44 11.45 0.18
N ILE A 333 -1.73 10.53 -0.49
CA ILE A 333 -0.99 10.84 -1.73
C ILE A 333 -1.94 11.24 -2.85
N ILE A 334 -3.05 10.51 -3.03
CA ILE A 334 -4.09 10.84 -4.00
C ILE A 334 -4.69 12.23 -3.69
N ALA A 335 -5.06 12.46 -2.44
CA ALA A 335 -5.61 13.74 -1.99
C ALA A 335 -4.63 14.90 -2.23
N GLU A 336 -3.36 14.71 -1.94
CA GLU A 336 -2.32 15.73 -2.12
C GLU A 336 -2.06 16.03 -3.59
N ALA A 337 -2.00 15.01 -4.45
CA ALA A 337 -1.86 15.20 -5.90
C ALA A 337 -3.02 16.05 -6.46
N ILE A 338 -4.25 15.75 -6.07
CA ILE A 338 -5.44 16.52 -6.49
C ILE A 338 -5.41 17.95 -5.90
N ARG A 339 -5.02 18.11 -4.64
CA ARG A 339 -4.94 19.42 -3.97
C ARG A 339 -3.90 20.32 -4.64
N ARG A 340 -2.72 19.81 -4.98
CA ARG A 340 -1.67 20.56 -5.70
C ARG A 340 -2.08 20.90 -7.12
N ALA A 341 -2.78 20.00 -7.81
CA ALA A 341 -3.34 20.23 -9.13
C ALA A 341 -4.47 21.28 -9.15
N LYS A 342 -5.09 21.55 -7.99
CA LYS A 342 -6.27 22.41 -7.82
C LYS A 342 -7.43 22.03 -8.76
N ALA A 343 -7.49 20.75 -9.15
CA ALA A 343 -8.48 20.22 -10.09
C ALA A 343 -8.56 18.70 -9.98
N THR A 344 -9.67 18.11 -10.45
CA THR A 344 -9.81 16.66 -10.70
C THR A 344 -9.54 16.29 -12.16
N ASP A 345 -9.10 17.25 -12.97
CA ASP A 345 -8.68 17.00 -14.35
C ASP A 345 -7.44 16.11 -14.39
N PRO A 346 -7.48 14.95 -15.08
CA PRO A 346 -6.38 13.99 -15.09
C PRO A 346 -5.05 14.59 -15.56
N ASP A 347 -5.05 15.44 -16.59
CA ASP A 347 -3.82 16.02 -17.13
C ASP A 347 -3.13 16.96 -16.13
N LYS A 348 -3.91 17.71 -15.34
CA LYS A 348 -3.37 18.58 -14.29
C LYS A 348 -2.79 17.76 -13.13
N VAL A 349 -3.47 16.69 -12.72
CA VAL A 349 -2.95 15.79 -11.68
C VAL A 349 -1.69 15.07 -12.14
N ILE A 350 -1.66 14.60 -13.39
CA ILE A 350 -0.46 14.02 -14.02
C ILE A 350 0.69 15.02 -14.04
N GLY A 351 0.43 16.29 -14.31
CA GLY A 351 1.43 17.36 -14.26
C GLY A 351 2.12 17.41 -12.89
N VAL A 352 1.35 17.45 -11.81
CA VAL A 352 1.85 17.42 -10.43
C VAL A 352 2.66 16.15 -10.13
N LEU A 353 2.16 14.99 -10.56
CA LEU A 353 2.86 13.72 -10.36
C LEU A 353 4.19 13.67 -11.13
N SER A 354 4.25 14.29 -12.32
CA SER A 354 5.46 14.37 -13.14
C SER A 354 6.50 15.37 -12.60
N GLU A 355 6.09 16.40 -11.88
CA GLU A 355 6.98 17.28 -11.14
C GLU A 355 7.54 16.58 -9.89
N GLY A 356 6.74 15.70 -9.29
CA GLY A 356 7.03 15.01 -8.05
C GLY A 356 6.85 15.88 -6.81
N PHE A 357 6.78 15.24 -5.65
CA PHE A 357 6.65 15.92 -4.35
C PHE A 357 7.05 14.99 -3.20
N GLU A 358 7.27 15.57 -2.04
CA GLU A 358 7.55 14.83 -0.81
C GLU A 358 6.42 15.04 0.20
N MET A 359 6.15 14.01 1.01
CA MET A 359 5.16 14.02 2.09
C MET A 359 5.72 13.32 3.33
N GLU A 360 5.48 13.92 4.49
CA GLU A 360 5.79 13.28 5.77
C GLU A 360 4.68 12.34 6.20
N PHE A 361 5.05 11.10 6.51
CA PHE A 361 4.17 10.10 7.10
C PHE A 361 4.71 9.67 8.48
N PRO A 362 3.89 9.05 9.33
CA PRO A 362 4.33 8.56 10.63
C PRO A 362 5.56 7.64 10.59
N TRP A 363 5.78 6.98 9.46
CA TRP A 363 6.90 6.06 9.19
C TRP A 363 8.02 6.68 8.35
N GLY A 364 8.03 7.99 8.17
CA GLY A 364 9.07 8.73 7.47
C GLY A 364 8.59 9.41 6.20
N THR A 365 9.52 10.09 5.53
CA THR A 365 9.26 10.84 4.30
C THR A 365 9.02 9.90 3.11
N VAL A 366 7.90 10.07 2.43
CA VAL A 366 7.59 9.42 1.16
C VAL A 366 7.81 10.41 0.02
N ILE A 367 8.59 10.01 -0.97
CA ILE A 367 8.88 10.82 -2.14
C ILE A 367 8.06 10.28 -3.31
N MET A 368 7.14 11.06 -3.84
CA MET A 368 6.54 10.78 -5.13
C MET A 368 7.49 11.28 -6.22
N ARG A 369 8.21 10.35 -6.86
CA ARG A 369 9.23 10.67 -7.84
C ARG A 369 8.65 11.02 -9.20
N GLY A 370 9.01 12.17 -9.76
CA GLY A 370 8.37 12.70 -10.97
C GLY A 370 8.69 11.93 -12.25
N CYS A 371 9.90 11.41 -12.42
CA CYS A 371 10.32 10.79 -13.69
C CYS A 371 9.60 9.47 -14.02
N ASP A 372 9.03 8.81 -13.02
CA ASP A 372 8.31 7.54 -13.17
C ASP A 372 7.01 7.45 -12.36
N GLN A 373 6.63 8.52 -11.66
CA GLN A 373 5.42 8.58 -10.84
C GLN A 373 5.38 7.45 -9.79
N GLN A 374 6.55 7.08 -9.25
CA GLN A 374 6.75 6.04 -8.27
C GLN A 374 6.96 6.64 -6.87
N ALA A 375 6.17 6.19 -5.89
CA ALA A 375 6.44 6.50 -4.50
C ALA A 375 7.69 5.77 -3.99
N ILE A 376 8.49 6.48 -3.21
CA ILE A 376 9.71 5.98 -2.60
C ILE A 376 9.61 6.20 -1.09
N PRO A 377 8.97 5.29 -0.32
CA PRO A 377 9.01 5.29 1.12
C PRO A 377 10.36 4.74 1.63
N PRO A 378 10.73 5.00 2.89
CA PRO A 378 11.82 4.26 3.54
C PRO A 378 11.52 2.76 3.54
N GLN A 379 12.58 1.94 3.49
CA GLN A 379 12.49 0.49 3.54
C GLN A 379 13.10 0.00 4.85
N TRP A 380 12.45 -0.94 5.50
CA TRP A 380 12.90 -1.50 6.76
C TRP A 380 13.12 -2.99 6.65
N THR A 381 14.30 -3.44 7.06
CA THR A 381 14.65 -4.85 7.16
C THR A 381 15.00 -5.21 8.59
N GLY A 382 14.73 -6.42 8.99
CA GLY A 382 15.01 -6.87 10.35
C GLY A 382 15.06 -8.38 10.43
N VAL A 383 15.03 -8.87 11.66
CA VAL A 383 15.07 -10.30 11.99
C VAL A 383 13.84 -10.67 12.80
N VAL A 384 13.21 -11.77 12.47
CA VAL A 384 12.09 -12.30 13.27
C VAL A 384 12.60 -12.80 14.62
N LYS A 385 12.06 -12.26 15.70
CA LYS A 385 12.37 -12.68 17.08
C LYS A 385 11.09 -13.01 17.85
N MET A 386 11.22 -13.77 18.90
CA MET A 386 10.14 -14.09 19.84
C MET A 386 10.26 -13.17 21.06
N ARG A 387 9.18 -12.48 21.45
CA ARG A 387 9.10 -11.79 22.73
C ARG A 387 8.92 -12.76 23.90
N GLU A 388 9.18 -12.31 25.11
CA GLU A 388 9.02 -13.11 26.35
C GLU A 388 7.59 -13.64 26.50
N GLU A 389 6.58 -12.86 26.11
CA GLU A 389 5.17 -13.26 26.13
C GLU A 389 4.79 -14.28 25.04
N GLY A 390 5.74 -14.68 24.20
CA GLY A 390 5.54 -15.68 23.13
C GLY A 390 4.91 -15.14 21.87
N LYS A 391 4.97 -13.82 21.64
CA LYS A 391 4.52 -13.16 20.41
C LYS A 391 5.72 -12.91 19.48
N PRO A 392 5.68 -13.34 18.20
CA PRO A 392 6.74 -13.02 17.25
C PRO A 392 6.66 -11.57 16.81
N ILE A 393 7.83 -10.96 16.58
CA ILE A 393 7.97 -9.59 16.06
C ILE A 393 9.11 -9.50 15.08
N LEU A 394 9.09 -8.45 14.26
CA LEU A 394 10.28 -7.97 13.56
C LEU A 394 11.11 -7.11 14.53
N ALA A 395 12.36 -7.48 14.72
CA ALA A 395 13.32 -6.81 15.60
C ALA A 395 14.65 -6.53 14.87
N ASP A 396 15.60 -5.86 15.55
CA ASP A 396 16.89 -5.44 14.99
C ASP A 396 16.70 -4.68 13.65
N VAL A 397 15.75 -3.77 13.65
CA VAL A 397 15.31 -3.11 12.44
C VAL A 397 16.32 -2.08 11.96
N GLU A 398 16.72 -2.23 10.70
CA GLU A 398 17.51 -1.25 9.94
C GLU A 398 16.61 -0.51 8.95
N GLU A 399 16.67 0.81 8.98
CA GLU A 399 16.03 1.68 8.01
C GLU A 399 16.99 1.97 6.86
N ILE A 400 16.54 1.79 5.63
CA ILE A 400 17.30 2.10 4.43
C ILE A 400 16.53 3.18 3.67
N HIS A 401 17.18 4.29 3.37
CA HIS A 401 16.56 5.35 2.58
C HIS A 401 16.19 4.85 1.20
N GLY A 402 14.91 4.98 0.82
CA GLY A 402 14.41 4.43 -0.43
C GLY A 402 15.15 4.92 -1.68
N LYS A 403 15.67 6.17 -1.64
CA LYS A 403 16.49 6.74 -2.73
C LYS A 403 17.72 5.89 -3.08
N GLU A 404 18.31 5.17 -2.12
CA GLU A 404 19.49 4.33 -2.33
C GLU A 404 19.17 3.01 -3.06
N LEU A 405 17.90 2.65 -3.11
CA LEU A 405 17.45 1.36 -3.57
C LEU A 405 16.84 1.38 -4.97
N VAL A 406 16.41 2.54 -5.45
CA VAL A 406 15.74 2.68 -6.73
C VAL A 406 16.71 2.84 -7.89
N ARG A 407 16.31 2.39 -9.07
CA ARG A 407 17.02 2.69 -10.32
C ARG A 407 16.99 4.18 -10.60
N SER A 408 18.03 4.69 -11.26
CA SER A 408 18.06 6.09 -11.71
C SER A 408 16.97 6.38 -12.75
N CYS A 409 16.57 7.64 -12.88
CA CYS A 409 15.63 8.06 -13.92
C CYS A 409 16.10 7.71 -15.34
N ASP A 410 17.42 7.78 -15.59
CA ASP A 410 18.01 7.42 -16.88
C ASP A 410 17.91 5.90 -17.16
N GLU A 411 18.07 5.06 -16.13
CA GLU A 411 17.85 3.63 -16.26
C GLU A 411 16.40 3.31 -16.58
N VAL A 412 15.44 3.94 -15.88
CA VAL A 412 14.01 3.79 -16.15
C VAL A 412 13.66 4.24 -17.57
N ALA A 413 14.20 5.38 -18.01
CA ALA A 413 13.98 5.85 -19.37
C ALA A 413 14.51 4.86 -20.44
N ARG A 414 15.67 4.23 -20.18
CA ARG A 414 16.19 3.17 -21.06
C ARG A 414 15.31 1.93 -21.11
N LEU A 415 14.76 1.50 -19.96
CA LEU A 415 13.84 0.35 -19.89
C LEU A 415 12.59 0.62 -20.73
N ARG A 416 11.93 1.76 -20.53
CA ARG A 416 10.75 2.17 -21.31
C ARG A 416 11.04 2.24 -22.81
N ALA A 417 12.20 2.80 -23.21
CA ALA A 417 12.60 2.88 -24.59
C ALA A 417 12.92 1.50 -25.22
N ALA A 418 13.33 0.52 -24.43
CA ALA A 418 13.58 -0.83 -24.90
C ALA A 418 12.27 -1.56 -25.24
N VAL A 419 11.23 -1.41 -24.41
CA VAL A 419 9.89 -1.97 -24.68
C VAL A 419 9.27 -1.34 -25.94
N ALA A 420 9.26 0.00 -26.03
CA ALA A 420 8.70 0.73 -27.17
C ALA A 420 9.36 0.40 -28.54
N ARG A 421 10.57 -0.21 -28.55
CA ARG A 421 11.22 -0.66 -29.80
C ARG A 421 10.81 -2.08 -30.20
N ASN A 422 10.20 -2.83 -29.29
CA ASN A 422 9.79 -4.22 -29.51
C ASN A 422 8.27 -4.31 -29.82
N GLU A 423 7.52 -3.21 -29.64
CA GLU A 423 6.14 -3.03 -30.11
C GLU A 423 6.10 -2.47 -31.55
#